data_eaa608d1b52d619ca4c7673833fc17b7
#
_entry.id   eaa608d1b52d619ca4c7673833fc17b7
#
_cell.length_a   1.000
_cell.length_b   1.000
_cell.length_c   1.000
_cell.angle_alpha   90.00
_cell.angle_beta   90.00
_cell.angle_gamma   90.00
#
_symmetry.space_group_name_H-M   'P 1'
#
loop_
_entity.id
_entity.type
_entity.pdbx_description
1 polymer ?
#
loop_
_entity_poly.entity_id
_entity_poly.type
_entity_poly.pdbx_seq_one_letter_code
_entity_poly.pdbx_strand_id
1 'polypeptide(L)'
;FTIPDAKPSRREALAYYRRVVERWEMDVRQYQEVTSVRGREGDFTLKTRKADGTEETYHAASVVVATGIFDEPNLLGVPGEDLDRVHHYYHEPYAYHDQDVLVVGAGNSAVESALEMFRNGARVTMVHFLDKIDRGVKPWVVPDITNRLERGEIGVHWNSRVVEIRASSVILRDEATGTDTEIHNDFVVAMTGWRADHTPLRALGVEIDPETGIPTHDKCTMLTNVPGLYIAGVIAAGHNANKIFIEN
;
A
#
# COMPACT_ATOMS: atom_id res chain seq x y z
N PHE A 1 -8.89 -19.85 14.21
CA PHE A 1 -7.68 -20.08 13.38
C PHE A 1 -6.44 -20.00 14.25
N THR A 2 -5.73 -21.11 14.36
CA THR A 2 -4.51 -21.18 15.17
C THR A 2 -3.29 -21.11 14.26
N ILE A 3 -2.36 -20.23 14.58
CA ILE A 3 -1.07 -20.08 13.90
C ILE A 3 0.06 -20.41 14.87
N PRO A 4 1.17 -20.99 14.41
CA PRO A 4 2.30 -21.34 15.27
C PRO A 4 3.04 -20.11 15.80
N ASP A 5 3.01 -19.00 15.05
CA ASP A 5 3.72 -17.77 15.35
C ASP A 5 2.78 -16.61 15.72
N ALA A 6 3.36 -15.52 16.24
CA ALA A 6 2.61 -14.31 16.62
C ALA A 6 1.92 -13.62 15.43
N LYS A 7 2.39 -13.88 14.20
CA LYS A 7 1.80 -13.36 12.95
C LYS A 7 1.68 -14.50 11.93
N PRO A 8 0.55 -14.57 11.18
CA PRO A 8 0.43 -15.54 10.11
C PRO A 8 1.38 -15.18 8.95
N SER A 9 2.01 -16.18 8.39
CA SER A 9 2.66 -16.05 7.09
C SER A 9 1.63 -15.83 5.97
N ARG A 10 2.07 -15.30 4.83
CA ARG A 10 1.22 -15.17 3.63
C ARG A 10 0.57 -16.50 3.24
N ARG A 11 1.31 -17.60 3.35
CA ARG A 11 0.80 -18.96 3.03
C ARG A 11 -0.32 -19.38 3.96
N GLU A 12 -0.19 -19.13 5.25
CA GLU A 12 -1.21 -19.45 6.26
C GLU A 12 -2.46 -18.59 6.08
N ALA A 13 -2.29 -17.29 5.80
CA ALA A 13 -3.41 -16.40 5.52
C ALA A 13 -4.20 -16.85 4.28
N LEU A 14 -3.52 -17.23 3.19
CA LEU A 14 -4.17 -17.75 1.99
C LEU A 14 -4.89 -19.09 2.26
N ALA A 15 -4.29 -19.97 3.05
CA ALA A 15 -4.94 -21.24 3.44
C ALA A 15 -6.20 -20.99 4.29
N TYR A 16 -6.15 -19.98 5.18
CA TYR A 16 -7.32 -19.57 5.95
C TYR A 16 -8.46 -19.07 5.06
N TYR A 17 -8.19 -18.14 4.14
CA TYR A 17 -9.22 -17.62 3.24
C TYR A 17 -9.83 -18.71 2.36
N ARG A 18 -9.03 -19.66 1.85
CA ARG A 18 -9.55 -20.82 1.10
C ARG A 18 -10.52 -21.64 1.93
N ARG A 19 -10.19 -21.92 3.19
CA ARG A 19 -11.08 -22.66 4.10
C ARG A 19 -12.38 -21.91 4.40
N VAL A 20 -12.32 -20.56 4.48
CA VAL A 20 -13.51 -19.74 4.62
C VAL A 20 -14.42 -19.88 3.40
N VAL A 21 -13.85 -19.75 2.19
CA VAL A 21 -14.59 -19.94 0.93
C VAL A 21 -15.24 -21.32 0.87
N GLU A 22 -14.48 -22.39 1.14
CA GLU A 22 -14.98 -23.77 1.16
C GLU A 22 -16.05 -24.00 2.22
N ARG A 23 -15.82 -23.50 3.44
CA ARG A 23 -16.76 -23.70 4.58
C ARG A 23 -18.13 -23.04 4.38
N TRP A 24 -18.13 -21.89 3.70
CA TRP A 24 -19.34 -21.09 3.46
C TRP A 24 -19.85 -21.22 2.03
N GLU A 25 -19.27 -22.13 1.23
CA GLU A 25 -19.64 -22.38 -0.18
C GLU A 25 -19.76 -21.07 -0.99
N MET A 26 -18.81 -20.15 -0.77
CA MET A 26 -18.83 -18.85 -1.42
C MET A 26 -18.52 -18.96 -2.90
N ASP A 27 -19.31 -18.34 -3.77
CA ASP A 27 -19.03 -18.23 -5.22
C ASP A 27 -17.92 -17.21 -5.49
N VAL A 28 -16.66 -17.65 -5.42
CA VAL A 28 -15.49 -16.83 -5.69
C VAL A 28 -14.98 -17.08 -7.09
N ARG A 29 -14.90 -16.03 -7.89
CA ARG A 29 -14.46 -16.07 -9.30
C ARG A 29 -13.08 -15.43 -9.42
N GLN A 30 -12.06 -16.26 -9.43
CA GLN A 30 -10.67 -15.83 -9.58
C GLN A 30 -10.35 -15.49 -11.04
N TYR A 31 -9.34 -14.61 -11.22
CA TYR A 31 -8.84 -14.20 -12.54
C TYR A 31 -9.93 -13.56 -13.43
N GLN A 32 -10.85 -12.88 -12.79
CA GLN A 32 -11.96 -12.20 -13.45
C GLN A 32 -11.98 -10.72 -13.00
N GLU A 33 -11.66 -9.85 -13.92
CA GLU A 33 -11.65 -8.40 -13.71
C GLU A 33 -13.05 -7.83 -13.92
N VAL A 34 -13.54 -7.00 -12.99
CA VAL A 34 -14.76 -6.20 -13.20
C VAL A 34 -14.39 -4.97 -14.03
N THR A 35 -14.86 -4.90 -15.26
CA THR A 35 -14.55 -3.82 -16.21
C THR A 35 -15.56 -2.68 -16.19
N SER A 36 -16.79 -2.95 -15.77
CA SER A 36 -17.80 -1.90 -15.55
C SER A 36 -18.92 -2.37 -14.63
N VAL A 37 -19.46 -1.42 -13.88
CA VAL A 37 -20.69 -1.57 -13.12
C VAL A 37 -21.64 -0.45 -13.57
N ARG A 38 -22.91 -0.75 -13.81
CA ARG A 38 -23.93 0.21 -14.20
C ARG A 38 -25.26 -0.19 -13.62
N GLY A 39 -26.19 0.76 -13.51
CA GLY A 39 -27.55 0.50 -13.04
C GLY A 39 -27.87 1.22 -11.73
N ARG A 40 -28.79 0.67 -10.99
CA ARG A 40 -29.33 1.23 -9.75
C ARG A 40 -29.69 0.11 -8.79
N GLU A 41 -30.07 0.46 -7.58
CA GLU A 41 -30.58 -0.48 -6.59
C GLU A 41 -31.64 -1.42 -7.18
N GLY A 42 -31.47 -2.70 -6.94
CA GLY A 42 -32.33 -3.77 -7.47
C GLY A 42 -32.00 -4.21 -8.90
N ASP A 43 -31.21 -3.44 -9.66
CA ASP A 43 -30.94 -3.72 -11.08
C ASP A 43 -29.55 -3.22 -11.51
N PHE A 44 -28.49 -3.74 -10.89
CA PHE A 44 -27.13 -3.52 -11.32
C PHE A 44 -26.70 -4.53 -12.38
N THR A 45 -25.99 -4.07 -13.39
CA THR A 45 -25.33 -4.89 -14.40
C THR A 45 -23.81 -4.72 -14.28
N LEU A 46 -23.11 -5.83 -14.09
CA LEU A 46 -21.64 -5.88 -14.00
C LEU A 46 -21.10 -6.58 -15.24
N LYS A 47 -20.13 -5.96 -15.90
CA LYS A 47 -19.35 -6.61 -16.96
C LYS A 47 -17.99 -7.00 -16.40
N THR A 48 -17.57 -8.19 -16.76
CA THR A 48 -16.28 -8.75 -16.30
C THR A 48 -15.52 -9.34 -17.49
N ARG A 49 -14.21 -9.42 -17.33
CA ARG A 49 -13.30 -10.00 -18.31
C ARG A 49 -12.38 -11.01 -17.63
N LYS A 50 -12.33 -12.22 -18.18
CA LYS A 50 -11.41 -13.26 -17.75
C LYS A 50 -10.00 -13.04 -18.32
N ALA A 51 -9.01 -13.76 -17.77
CA ALA A 51 -7.62 -13.69 -18.24
C ALA A 51 -7.45 -14.12 -19.71
N ASP A 52 -8.35 -14.96 -20.24
CA ASP A 52 -8.38 -15.37 -21.66
C ASP A 52 -9.10 -14.37 -22.58
N GLY A 53 -9.56 -13.23 -22.04
CA GLY A 53 -10.29 -12.19 -22.77
C GLY A 53 -11.80 -12.42 -22.87
N THR A 54 -12.33 -13.54 -22.35
CA THR A 54 -13.77 -13.82 -22.34
C THR A 54 -14.50 -12.81 -21.48
N GLU A 55 -15.53 -12.19 -22.03
CA GLU A 55 -16.42 -11.28 -21.29
C GLU A 55 -17.65 -12.01 -20.77
N GLU A 56 -18.06 -11.66 -19.55
CA GLU A 56 -19.30 -12.14 -18.92
C GLU A 56 -20.08 -10.96 -18.35
N THR A 57 -21.39 -11.16 -18.21
CA THR A 57 -22.30 -10.16 -17.64
C THR A 57 -23.05 -10.78 -16.46
N TYR A 58 -23.12 -10.04 -15.37
CA TYR A 58 -23.83 -10.41 -14.15
C TYR A 58 -24.86 -9.36 -13.81
N HIS A 59 -25.95 -9.80 -13.15
CA HIS A 59 -26.96 -8.93 -12.59
C HIS A 59 -27.01 -9.08 -11.07
N ALA A 60 -27.15 -7.97 -10.38
CA ALA A 60 -27.16 -7.94 -8.91
C ALA A 60 -28.15 -6.90 -8.38
N ALA A 61 -28.82 -7.20 -7.30
CA ALA A 61 -29.66 -6.24 -6.60
C ALA A 61 -28.86 -5.17 -5.86
N SER A 62 -27.66 -5.55 -5.37
CA SER A 62 -26.74 -4.67 -4.65
C SER A 62 -25.30 -5.00 -5.04
N VAL A 63 -24.40 -4.02 -4.89
CA VAL A 63 -22.98 -4.18 -5.16
C VAL A 63 -22.17 -3.73 -3.95
N VAL A 64 -21.16 -4.51 -3.56
CA VAL A 64 -20.18 -4.15 -2.53
C VAL A 64 -18.82 -4.01 -3.18
N VAL A 65 -18.21 -2.83 -3.07
CA VAL A 65 -16.86 -2.56 -3.58
C VAL A 65 -15.88 -2.71 -2.43
N ALA A 66 -14.95 -3.67 -2.55
CA ALA A 66 -13.95 -4.03 -1.53
C ALA A 66 -12.54 -4.17 -2.12
N THR A 67 -12.18 -3.27 -3.05
CA THR A 67 -10.94 -3.33 -3.84
C THR A 67 -9.68 -2.97 -3.05
N GLY A 68 -9.82 -2.37 -1.87
CA GLY A 68 -8.66 -2.00 -1.06
C GLY A 68 -8.03 -0.66 -1.46
N ILE A 69 -6.72 -0.50 -1.21
CA ILE A 69 -5.97 0.74 -1.49
C ILE A 69 -4.63 0.51 -2.20
N PHE A 70 -4.28 -0.73 -2.52
CA PHE A 70 -2.99 -1.03 -3.15
C PHE A 70 -3.05 -0.94 -4.69
N ASP A 71 -3.73 0.08 -5.20
CA ASP A 71 -3.90 0.29 -6.64
C ASP A 71 -2.78 1.17 -7.19
N GLU A 72 -2.56 2.34 -6.55
CA GLU A 72 -1.59 3.33 -7.01
C GLU A 72 -0.61 3.68 -5.89
N PRO A 73 0.71 3.53 -6.10
CA PRO A 73 1.71 4.04 -5.16
C PRO A 73 1.69 5.58 -5.16
N ASN A 74 1.96 6.17 -4.01
CA ASN A 74 2.23 7.60 -3.94
C ASN A 74 3.60 7.84 -4.55
N LEU A 75 3.64 8.36 -5.78
CA LEU A 75 4.88 8.65 -6.49
C LEU A 75 5.65 9.79 -5.83
N LEU A 76 6.97 9.74 -5.92
CA LEU A 76 7.87 10.84 -5.50
C LEU A 76 7.76 12.03 -6.45
N GLY A 77 7.46 11.79 -7.72
CA GLY A 77 7.36 12.80 -8.77
C GLY A 77 8.70 13.41 -9.15
N VAL A 78 9.77 12.61 -9.08
CA VAL A 78 11.14 13.06 -9.35
C VAL A 78 11.74 12.41 -10.60
N PRO A 79 12.70 13.06 -11.28
CA PRO A 79 13.44 12.44 -12.38
C PRO A 79 14.08 11.11 -11.96
N GLY A 80 13.92 10.09 -12.80
CA GLY A 80 14.50 8.76 -12.60
C GLY A 80 13.69 7.83 -11.69
N GLU A 81 12.48 8.22 -11.27
CA GLU A 81 11.59 7.37 -10.48
C GLU A 81 11.12 6.13 -11.24
N ASP A 82 11.15 6.17 -12.57
CA ASP A 82 10.78 5.09 -13.50
C ASP A 82 11.90 4.08 -13.80
N LEU A 83 13.08 4.26 -13.20
CA LEU A 83 14.18 3.31 -13.35
C LEU A 83 13.86 1.95 -12.72
N ASP A 84 14.28 0.86 -13.34
CA ASP A 84 14.06 -0.52 -12.90
C ASP A 84 14.55 -0.82 -11.47
N ARG A 85 15.48 -0.02 -10.95
CA ARG A 85 16.01 -0.12 -9.59
C ARG A 85 15.14 0.58 -8.53
N VAL A 86 14.03 1.22 -8.93
CA VAL A 86 13.07 1.87 -8.03
C VAL A 86 11.88 0.97 -7.82
N HIS A 87 11.67 0.56 -6.59
CA HIS A 87 10.61 -0.36 -6.22
C HIS A 87 9.60 0.33 -5.30
N HIS A 88 8.35 0.42 -5.74
CA HIS A 88 7.24 0.93 -4.93
C HIS A 88 6.57 -0.17 -4.08
N TYR A 89 6.91 -1.42 -4.32
CA TYR A 89 6.41 -2.56 -3.59
C TYR A 89 7.56 -3.45 -3.09
N TYR A 90 7.61 -3.67 -1.79
CA TYR A 90 8.58 -4.55 -1.18
C TYR A 90 8.03 -5.98 -1.11
N HIS A 91 8.76 -6.95 -1.65
CA HIS A 91 8.37 -8.36 -1.66
C HIS A 91 9.13 -9.18 -0.62
N GLU A 92 10.46 -9.11 -0.64
CA GLU A 92 11.31 -9.97 0.16
C GLU A 92 12.77 -9.45 0.15
N PRO A 93 13.61 -9.81 1.14
CA PRO A 93 14.90 -9.15 1.35
C PRO A 93 16.04 -9.67 0.46
N TYR A 94 15.93 -10.87 -0.13
CA TYR A 94 17.07 -11.55 -0.72
C TYR A 94 17.65 -10.87 -1.97
N ALA A 95 16.83 -10.17 -2.72
CA ALA A 95 17.27 -9.37 -3.86
C ALA A 95 18.23 -8.23 -3.47
N TYR A 96 18.21 -7.81 -2.21
CA TYR A 96 18.98 -6.69 -1.69
C TYR A 96 20.23 -7.11 -0.88
N HIS A 97 20.52 -8.42 -0.80
CA HIS A 97 21.69 -8.90 -0.07
C HIS A 97 23.00 -8.28 -0.62
N ASP A 98 23.83 -7.74 0.27
CA ASP A 98 25.08 -7.05 -0.06
C ASP A 98 24.92 -5.84 -1.02
N GLN A 99 23.73 -5.22 -1.05
CA GLN A 99 23.43 -4.03 -1.84
C GLN A 99 23.30 -2.79 -0.95
N ASP A 100 23.56 -1.62 -1.53
CA ASP A 100 23.27 -0.32 -0.93
C ASP A 100 21.84 0.09 -1.28
N VAL A 101 20.95 0.13 -0.25
CA VAL A 101 19.53 0.35 -0.44
C VAL A 101 19.07 1.62 0.24
N LEU A 102 18.44 2.52 -0.52
CA LEU A 102 17.74 3.67 0.02
C LEU A 102 16.26 3.34 0.23
N VAL A 103 15.78 3.43 1.47
CA VAL A 103 14.36 3.33 1.82
C VAL A 103 13.77 4.72 1.97
N VAL A 104 12.78 5.06 1.14
CA VAL A 104 12.09 6.36 1.21
C VAL A 104 10.83 6.22 2.03
N GLY A 105 10.75 6.95 3.14
CA GLY A 105 9.66 6.91 4.10
C GLY A 105 10.09 6.47 5.49
N ALA A 106 9.20 6.64 6.48
CA ALA A 106 9.43 6.23 7.88
C ALA A 106 8.15 5.71 8.56
N GLY A 107 7.14 5.30 7.79
CA GLY A 107 5.96 4.58 8.28
C GLY A 107 6.23 3.09 8.51
N ASN A 108 5.18 2.32 8.86
CA ASN A 108 5.30 0.89 9.16
C ASN A 108 6.02 0.10 8.06
N SER A 109 5.61 0.26 6.81
CA SER A 109 6.19 -0.48 5.69
C SER A 109 7.67 -0.14 5.48
N ALA A 110 8.04 1.14 5.59
CA ALA A 110 9.43 1.58 5.46
C ALA A 110 10.31 1.01 6.56
N VAL A 111 9.85 1.10 7.81
CA VAL A 111 10.61 0.61 8.97
C VAL A 111 10.73 -0.92 8.95
N GLU A 112 9.64 -1.64 8.68
CA GLU A 112 9.67 -3.11 8.64
C GLU A 112 10.55 -3.61 7.48
N SER A 113 10.46 -3.03 6.27
CA SER A 113 11.31 -3.41 5.14
C SER A 113 12.80 -3.07 5.37
N ALA A 114 13.09 -1.89 5.96
CA ALA A 114 14.45 -1.50 6.29
C ALA A 114 15.11 -2.48 7.28
N LEU A 115 14.39 -2.85 8.34
CA LEU A 115 14.87 -3.84 9.33
C LEU A 115 15.04 -5.23 8.71
N GLU A 116 14.13 -5.66 7.85
CA GLU A 116 14.21 -6.97 7.22
C GLU A 116 15.38 -7.04 6.23
N MET A 117 15.55 -6.04 5.38
CA MET A 117 16.69 -5.96 4.46
C MET A 117 18.04 -5.89 5.22
N PHE A 118 18.12 -5.07 6.27
CA PHE A 118 19.32 -4.99 7.12
C PHE A 118 19.67 -6.34 7.76
N ARG A 119 18.70 -7.05 8.33
CA ARG A 119 18.91 -8.40 8.92
C ARG A 119 19.36 -9.45 7.91
N ASN A 120 19.06 -9.22 6.64
CA ASN A 120 19.43 -10.10 5.53
C ASN A 120 20.67 -9.59 4.75
N GLY A 121 21.44 -8.67 5.33
CA GLY A 121 22.77 -8.29 4.84
C GLY A 121 22.79 -7.14 3.85
N ALA A 122 21.72 -6.38 3.68
CA ALA A 122 21.74 -5.13 2.93
C ALA A 122 22.34 -3.99 3.77
N ARG A 123 23.01 -3.04 3.12
CA ARG A 123 23.42 -1.76 3.68
C ARG A 123 22.29 -0.76 3.47
N VAL A 124 21.54 -0.49 4.53
CA VAL A 124 20.30 0.29 4.44
C VAL A 124 20.52 1.73 4.90
N THR A 125 20.03 2.67 4.10
CA THR A 125 19.87 4.07 4.47
C THR A 125 18.41 4.47 4.31
N MET A 126 17.85 5.18 5.27
CA MET A 126 16.49 5.72 5.21
C MET A 126 16.53 7.21 4.89
N VAL A 127 15.52 7.72 4.21
CA VAL A 127 15.28 9.15 4.02
C VAL A 127 13.83 9.49 4.36
N HIS A 128 13.63 10.55 5.13
CA HIS A 128 12.30 11.00 5.52
C HIS A 128 12.23 12.52 5.65
N PHE A 129 11.10 13.09 5.23
CA PHE A 129 10.87 14.53 5.24
C PHE A 129 10.59 15.13 6.63
N LEU A 130 10.34 14.31 7.64
CA LEU A 130 10.24 14.71 9.05
C LEU A 130 11.53 14.39 9.82
N ASP A 131 11.59 14.84 11.05
CA ASP A 131 12.73 14.69 11.96
C ASP A 131 12.76 13.35 12.72
N LYS A 132 11.80 12.45 12.48
CA LYS A 132 11.63 11.18 13.17
C LYS A 132 10.74 10.20 12.41
N ILE A 133 10.68 8.96 12.88
CA ILE A 133 9.74 7.94 12.41
C ILE A 133 8.28 8.35 12.69
N ASP A 134 7.37 7.89 11.86
CA ASP A 134 5.95 8.20 11.97
C ASP A 134 5.34 7.67 13.27
N ARG A 135 4.42 8.44 13.85
CA ARG A 135 3.72 8.05 15.09
C ARG A 135 2.89 6.78 14.96
N GLY A 136 2.54 6.39 13.76
CA GLY A 136 1.75 5.17 13.46
C GLY A 136 2.59 3.90 13.37
N VAL A 137 3.92 3.97 13.55
CA VAL A 137 4.78 2.79 13.56
C VAL A 137 4.45 1.92 14.77
N LYS A 138 4.32 0.61 14.54
CA LYS A 138 3.94 -0.39 15.55
C LYS A 138 4.88 -0.33 16.76
N PRO A 139 4.37 -0.19 18.00
CA PRO A 139 5.19 0.04 19.19
C PRO A 139 6.29 -1.01 19.43
N TRP A 140 6.04 -2.25 19.02
CA TRP A 140 7.02 -3.34 19.19
C TRP A 140 8.16 -3.34 18.18
N VAL A 141 8.06 -2.55 17.10
CA VAL A 141 9.11 -2.40 16.08
C VAL A 141 9.99 -1.20 16.39
N VAL A 142 9.43 -0.17 17.05
CA VAL A 142 10.12 1.09 17.37
C VAL A 142 11.45 0.88 18.11
N PRO A 143 11.57 0.04 19.16
CA PRO A 143 12.84 -0.12 19.87
C PRO A 143 13.96 -0.65 19.00
N ASP A 144 13.68 -1.57 18.07
CA ASP A 144 14.71 -2.15 17.21
C ASP A 144 15.21 -1.14 16.17
N ILE A 145 14.30 -0.47 15.45
CA ILE A 145 14.72 0.54 14.47
C ILE A 145 15.48 1.69 15.15
N THR A 146 15.02 2.17 16.30
CA THR A 146 15.70 3.25 17.05
C THR A 146 17.12 2.85 17.42
N ASN A 147 17.32 1.64 17.98
CA ASN A 147 18.64 1.13 18.29
C ASN A 147 19.57 1.05 17.07
N ARG A 148 19.05 0.64 15.88
CA ARG A 148 19.86 0.54 14.66
C ARG A 148 20.25 1.92 14.15
N LEU A 149 19.35 2.88 14.18
CA LEU A 149 19.62 4.27 13.79
C LEU A 149 20.63 4.94 14.74
N GLU A 150 20.48 4.79 16.06
CA GLU A 150 21.39 5.35 17.05
C GLU A 150 22.81 4.78 16.98
N ARG A 151 22.94 3.50 16.61
CA ARG A 151 24.24 2.84 16.41
C ARG A 151 24.86 3.09 15.04
N GLY A 152 24.14 3.76 14.14
CA GLY A 152 24.57 3.95 12.75
C GLY A 152 24.61 2.66 11.92
N GLU A 153 23.93 1.60 12.37
CA GLU A 153 23.83 0.33 11.66
C GLU A 153 22.85 0.43 10.46
N ILE A 154 21.86 1.31 10.57
CA ILE A 154 21.02 1.80 9.47
C ILE A 154 21.26 3.30 9.39
N GLY A 155 21.66 3.80 8.22
CA GLY A 155 21.81 5.22 7.96
C GLY A 155 20.46 5.94 7.91
N VAL A 156 20.42 7.25 8.20
CA VAL A 156 19.20 8.04 8.03
C VAL A 156 19.48 9.49 7.68
N HIS A 157 18.69 10.02 6.75
CA HIS A 157 18.60 11.44 6.42
C HIS A 157 17.20 11.95 6.81
N TRP A 158 17.13 12.63 7.96
CA TRP A 158 15.92 13.31 8.42
C TRP A 158 15.75 14.66 7.72
N ASN A 159 14.53 15.21 7.73
CA ASN A 159 14.18 16.48 7.11
C ASN A 159 14.65 16.58 5.66
N SER A 160 14.67 15.45 4.96
CA SER A 160 15.23 15.33 3.62
C SER A 160 14.28 14.66 2.64
N ARG A 161 14.35 15.06 1.39
CA ARG A 161 13.58 14.45 0.30
C ARG A 161 14.51 14.02 -0.83
N VAL A 162 14.10 12.97 -1.51
CA VAL A 162 14.66 12.62 -2.82
C VAL A 162 14.25 13.70 -3.83
N VAL A 163 15.21 14.21 -4.60
CA VAL A 163 14.95 15.20 -5.66
C VAL A 163 15.32 14.70 -7.05
N GLU A 164 16.21 13.69 -7.14
CA GLU A 164 16.58 13.04 -8.39
C GLU A 164 17.09 11.63 -8.10
N ILE A 165 16.75 10.66 -8.95
CA ILE A 165 17.27 9.30 -8.92
C ILE A 165 18.06 9.07 -10.19
N ARG A 166 19.34 8.63 -10.06
CA ARG A 166 20.27 8.36 -11.15
C ARG A 166 20.54 6.86 -11.26
N ALA A 167 21.32 6.46 -12.24
CA ALA A 167 21.63 5.04 -12.49
C ALA A 167 22.29 4.32 -11.29
N SER A 168 23.09 5.02 -10.46
CA SER A 168 23.81 4.44 -9.32
C SER A 168 23.86 5.35 -8.09
N SER A 169 23.08 6.42 -8.07
CA SER A 169 23.04 7.38 -6.96
C SER A 169 21.67 8.03 -6.84
N VAL A 170 21.46 8.72 -5.73
CA VAL A 170 20.26 9.54 -5.48
C VAL A 170 20.70 10.88 -4.92
N ILE A 171 20.06 11.95 -5.36
CA ILE A 171 20.24 13.29 -4.79
C ILE A 171 19.15 13.50 -3.74
N LEU A 172 19.59 13.76 -2.54
CA LEU A 172 18.76 14.15 -1.41
C LEU A 172 18.87 15.64 -1.15
N ARG A 173 17.76 16.30 -0.90
CA ARG A 173 17.71 17.70 -0.45
C ARG A 173 17.32 17.77 1.01
N ASP A 174 18.16 18.38 1.82
CA ASP A 174 17.81 18.81 3.17
C ASP A 174 16.83 19.98 3.08
N GLU A 175 15.65 19.84 3.65
CA GLU A 175 14.58 20.85 3.54
C GLU A 175 14.82 22.09 4.43
N ALA A 176 15.66 21.97 5.47
CA ALA A 176 15.99 23.08 6.34
C ALA A 176 17.07 23.99 5.76
N THR A 177 18.05 23.40 5.10
CA THR A 177 19.23 24.15 4.55
C THR A 177 19.13 24.38 3.06
N GLY A 178 18.31 23.60 2.35
CA GLY A 178 18.27 23.55 0.88
C GLY A 178 19.49 22.90 0.24
N THR A 179 20.34 22.23 1.03
CA THR A 179 21.58 21.61 0.54
C THR A 179 21.28 20.26 -0.10
N ASP A 180 21.83 20.06 -1.30
CA ASP A 180 21.76 18.79 -2.00
C ASP A 180 22.96 17.91 -1.64
N THR A 181 22.70 16.63 -1.37
CA THR A 181 23.72 15.62 -1.10
C THR A 181 23.51 14.44 -2.04
N GLU A 182 24.55 14.03 -2.74
CA GLU A 182 24.52 12.83 -3.56
C GLU A 182 24.98 11.61 -2.73
N ILE A 183 24.17 10.55 -2.73
CA ILE A 183 24.52 9.28 -2.09
C ILE A 183 24.51 8.17 -3.14
N HIS A 184 25.51 7.30 -3.10
CA HIS A 184 25.54 6.08 -3.90
C HIS A 184 24.51 5.08 -3.35
N ASN A 185 23.80 4.40 -4.25
CA ASN A 185 22.94 3.28 -3.90
C ASN A 185 22.62 2.43 -5.12
N ASP A 186 22.33 1.14 -4.87
CA ASP A 186 21.98 0.17 -5.90
C ASP A 186 20.46 0.14 -6.14
N PHE A 187 19.66 0.25 -5.07
CA PHE A 187 18.20 0.21 -5.14
C PHE A 187 17.55 1.34 -4.34
N VAL A 188 16.40 1.78 -4.81
CA VAL A 188 15.48 2.67 -4.08
C VAL A 188 14.19 1.90 -3.79
N VAL A 189 13.82 1.81 -2.52
CA VAL A 189 12.56 1.20 -2.07
C VAL A 189 11.67 2.31 -1.56
N ALA A 190 10.74 2.76 -2.41
CA ALA A 190 9.87 3.91 -2.15
C ALA A 190 8.63 3.48 -1.36
N MET A 191 8.73 3.49 -0.02
CA MET A 191 7.66 3.14 0.92
C MET A 191 6.82 4.36 1.30
N THR A 192 6.34 5.07 0.31
CA THR A 192 5.62 6.36 0.40
C THR A 192 4.12 6.21 0.67
N GLY A 193 3.63 4.97 0.76
CA GLY A 193 2.22 4.64 0.90
C GLY A 193 1.51 4.45 -0.43
N TRP A 194 0.23 4.14 -0.34
CA TRP A 194 -0.64 3.80 -1.45
C TRP A 194 -1.95 4.55 -1.36
N ARG A 195 -2.64 4.69 -2.47
CA ARG A 195 -3.98 5.25 -2.56
C ARG A 195 -4.90 4.34 -3.36
N ALA A 196 -6.18 4.36 -3.00
CA ALA A 196 -7.21 3.67 -3.75
C ALA A 196 -7.45 4.35 -5.10
N ASP A 197 -7.65 3.59 -6.15
CA ASP A 197 -8.26 4.10 -7.37
C ASP A 197 -9.76 4.33 -7.13
N HIS A 198 -10.15 5.57 -6.99
CA HIS A 198 -11.55 5.96 -6.83
C HIS A 198 -12.30 6.17 -8.15
N THR A 199 -11.64 5.98 -9.30
CA THR A 199 -12.26 6.14 -10.64
C THR A 199 -13.52 5.30 -10.80
N PRO A 200 -13.54 4.00 -10.40
CA PRO A 200 -14.75 3.18 -10.47
C PRO A 200 -15.90 3.69 -9.59
N LEU A 201 -15.58 4.16 -8.37
CA LEU A 201 -16.59 4.70 -7.47
C LEU A 201 -17.18 6.01 -7.99
N ARG A 202 -16.35 6.93 -8.51
CA ARG A 202 -16.81 8.17 -9.13
C ARG A 202 -17.66 7.91 -10.37
N ALA A 203 -17.30 6.94 -11.19
CA ALA A 203 -18.08 6.54 -12.36
C ALA A 203 -19.47 6.00 -11.98
N LEU A 204 -19.64 5.48 -10.77
CA LEU A 204 -20.91 5.05 -10.20
C LEU A 204 -21.68 6.16 -9.48
N GLY A 205 -21.13 7.37 -9.41
CA GLY A 205 -21.75 8.51 -8.74
C GLY A 205 -21.48 8.60 -7.25
N VAL A 206 -20.49 7.85 -6.74
CA VAL A 206 -20.07 7.99 -5.34
C VAL A 206 -19.29 9.28 -5.17
N GLU A 207 -19.71 10.09 -4.22
CA GLU A 207 -19.01 11.30 -3.83
C GLU A 207 -17.77 10.94 -2.99
N ILE A 208 -16.63 11.53 -3.35
CA ILE A 208 -15.36 11.36 -2.65
C ILE A 208 -14.98 12.71 -2.04
N ASP A 209 -14.79 12.73 -0.74
CA ASP A 209 -14.31 13.94 -0.05
C ASP A 209 -12.94 14.36 -0.60
N PRO A 210 -12.78 15.59 -1.10
CA PRO A 210 -11.55 16.01 -1.79
C PRO A 210 -10.35 16.16 -0.86
N GLU A 211 -10.57 16.41 0.44
CA GLU A 211 -9.49 16.61 1.41
C GLU A 211 -9.02 15.30 2.02
N THR A 212 -9.95 14.40 2.33
CA THR A 212 -9.65 13.15 3.03
C THR A 212 -9.54 11.94 2.09
N GLY A 213 -10.11 12.04 0.88
CA GLY A 213 -10.24 10.91 -0.04
C GLY A 213 -11.26 9.87 0.41
N ILE A 214 -12.05 10.15 1.45
CA ILE A 214 -13.04 9.19 1.98
C ILE A 214 -14.27 9.20 1.08
N PRO A 215 -14.71 8.03 0.58
CA PRO A 215 -15.98 7.89 -0.10
C PRO A 215 -17.14 8.18 0.86
N THR A 216 -18.13 8.95 0.41
CA THR A 216 -19.34 9.23 1.20
C THR A 216 -20.09 7.93 1.49
N HIS A 217 -20.23 7.60 2.77
CA HIS A 217 -20.94 6.40 3.21
C HIS A 217 -21.48 6.54 4.64
N ASP A 218 -22.50 5.77 4.95
CA ASP A 218 -22.97 5.57 6.32
C ASP A 218 -22.04 4.60 7.07
N LYS A 219 -21.53 5.01 8.21
CA LYS A 219 -20.51 4.25 8.97
C LYS A 219 -21.03 2.94 9.59
N CYS A 220 -22.33 2.78 9.72
CA CYS A 220 -22.93 1.58 10.31
C CYS A 220 -23.28 0.55 9.24
N THR A 221 -23.81 1.01 8.11
CA THR A 221 -24.30 0.15 7.03
C THR A 221 -23.33 0.01 5.90
N MET A 222 -22.32 0.88 5.81
CA MET A 222 -21.37 1.02 4.71
C MET A 222 -22.03 1.35 3.36
N LEU A 223 -23.30 1.75 3.38
CA LEU A 223 -24.04 2.21 2.20
C LEU A 223 -23.49 3.57 1.76
N THR A 224 -23.15 3.71 0.48
CA THR A 224 -22.72 4.97 -0.10
C THR A 224 -23.87 5.94 -0.32
N ASN A 225 -23.59 7.15 -0.83
CA ASN A 225 -24.63 8.06 -1.32
C ASN A 225 -25.42 7.50 -2.52
N VAL A 226 -24.99 6.40 -3.12
CA VAL A 226 -25.67 5.70 -4.21
C VAL A 226 -26.45 4.51 -3.65
N PRO A 227 -27.79 4.50 -3.73
CA PRO A 227 -28.60 3.40 -3.19
C PRO A 227 -28.21 2.03 -3.77
N GLY A 228 -28.10 1.03 -2.90
CA GLY A 228 -27.70 -0.34 -3.26
C GLY A 228 -26.21 -0.54 -3.52
N LEU A 229 -25.39 0.53 -3.44
CA LEU A 229 -23.95 0.46 -3.60
C LEU A 229 -23.27 0.64 -2.24
N TYR A 230 -22.54 -0.37 -1.82
CA TYR A 230 -21.82 -0.43 -0.54
C TYR A 230 -20.31 -0.44 -0.77
N ILE A 231 -19.55 -0.02 0.23
CA ILE A 231 -18.11 -0.20 0.28
C ILE A 231 -17.73 -1.06 1.48
N ALA A 232 -16.58 -1.76 1.41
CA ALA A 232 -16.08 -2.55 2.53
C ALA A 232 -14.56 -2.54 2.59
N GLY A 233 -14.03 -2.57 3.81
CA GLY A 233 -12.60 -2.62 4.05
C GLY A 233 -11.90 -1.28 3.86
N VAL A 234 -10.60 -1.34 3.60
CA VAL A 234 -9.69 -0.18 3.65
C VAL A 234 -9.95 0.89 2.57
N ILE A 235 -10.75 0.60 1.54
CA ILE A 235 -11.21 1.61 0.57
C ILE A 235 -12.00 2.75 1.26
N ALA A 236 -12.60 2.48 2.41
CA ALA A 236 -13.32 3.47 3.21
C ALA A 236 -12.40 4.42 4.00
N ALA A 237 -11.08 4.20 3.98
CA ALA A 237 -10.11 4.93 4.80
C ALA A 237 -9.66 6.28 4.20
N GLY A 238 -9.87 6.50 2.90
CA GLY A 238 -9.32 7.65 2.21
C GLY A 238 -7.79 7.63 2.17
N HIS A 239 -7.18 8.82 2.35
CA HIS A 239 -5.72 8.96 2.30
C HIS A 239 -4.98 8.40 3.53
N ASN A 240 -5.68 8.11 4.63
CA ASN A 240 -5.08 7.64 5.88
C ASN A 240 -5.56 6.25 6.25
N ALA A 241 -5.00 5.24 5.61
CA ALA A 241 -5.34 3.84 5.83
C ALA A 241 -4.89 3.26 7.18
N ASN A 242 -4.04 3.96 7.95
CA ASN A 242 -3.42 3.43 9.17
C ASN A 242 -4.39 3.08 10.30
N LYS A 243 -5.66 3.46 10.22
CA LYS A 243 -6.64 3.29 11.30
C LYS A 243 -7.76 2.30 11.00
N ILE A 244 -7.83 1.72 9.81
CA ILE A 244 -9.04 1.00 9.37
C ILE A 244 -8.78 -0.46 8.97
N PHE A 245 -7.61 -0.99 9.22
CA PHE A 245 -7.24 -2.35 8.77
C PHE A 245 -8.08 -3.50 9.35
N ILE A 246 -8.77 -3.31 10.47
CA ILE A 246 -9.43 -4.40 11.20
C ILE A 246 -10.88 -4.05 11.60
N GLU A 247 -11.28 -2.80 11.49
CA GLU A 247 -12.56 -2.33 12.06
C GLU A 247 -13.72 -2.27 11.04
N ASN A 248 -13.46 -2.62 9.78
CA ASN A 248 -14.46 -2.60 8.70
C ASN A 248 -14.60 -3.95 8.03
#